data_ceb56156da33ba9850057de98a1bf7d7
#
_entry.id   ceb56156da33ba9850057de98a1bf7d7
#
_cell.length_a   1.000
_cell.length_b   1.000
_cell.length_c   1.000
_cell.angle_alpha   90.00
_cell.angle_beta   90.00
_cell.angle_gamma   90.00
#
_symmetry.space_group_name_H-M   'P 1'
#
loop_
_entity.id
_entity.type
_entity.pdbx_description
1 polymer ?
#
loop_
_entity_poly.entity_id
_entity_poly.type
_entity_poly.pdbx_seq_one_letter_code
_entity_poly.pdbx_strand_id
1 'polypeptide(L)'
;AVSDGKQARLHKDDGLVNNVFDAASLAPLKGKNGIGHTRYSTTGGSGTRNAQPFMVETIHGPLAVAHNGNLVNAQELRAELLGRGFGLTASSDTEVMTLMLASAGGPTWEDRLARTLPAWSGAYSLVLLVENRVIAVRDPWGFRPLSVGQLADGGWVVASETCALETLGCREISEVAAGEIVTLEGEKITRRQAMVPSVQSARCTFEFVYFSRPDSQWDGRSVHSVRQRFGEQLAREHSVEADVVVPVPDSSIPAAVGYSRESGIPYNDGLIKNRYIGRTFIEPTSIMRERGVAMKFNALGENLRGQRVILIDDSLVRGTTAGPLVQLLRDAGAVEVHLRITSPPIKHACHFG
;
A
#
# COMPACT_ATOMS: atom_id res chain seq x y z
N ALA A 1 -5.56 17.19 -1.36
CA ALA A 1 -6.11 18.40 -0.74
C ALA A 1 -4.98 19.22 -0.15
N VAL A 2 -5.07 20.52 -0.26
CA VAL A 2 -4.07 21.48 0.27
C VAL A 2 -4.80 22.60 1.01
N SER A 3 -4.28 23.02 2.16
CA SER A 3 -4.84 24.07 3.01
C SER A 3 -3.85 25.22 3.23
N ASP A 4 -4.38 26.43 3.20
CA ASP A 4 -3.66 27.66 3.62
C ASP A 4 -3.97 28.07 5.08
N GLY A 5 -4.69 27.22 5.81
CA GLY A 5 -5.17 27.43 7.18
C GLY A 5 -6.56 28.06 7.28
N LYS A 6 -7.11 28.57 6.20
CA LYS A 6 -8.47 29.16 6.12
C LYS A 6 -9.34 28.43 5.10
N GLN A 7 -8.77 28.06 4.00
CA GLN A 7 -9.44 27.36 2.92
C GLN A 7 -8.67 26.10 2.54
N ALA A 8 -9.38 25.04 2.23
CA ALA A 8 -8.81 23.85 1.62
C ALA A 8 -9.25 23.76 0.15
N ARG A 9 -8.36 23.27 -0.69
CA ARG A 9 -8.59 23.05 -2.13
C ARG A 9 -8.29 21.59 -2.45
N LEU A 10 -9.12 21.02 -3.29
CA LEU A 10 -9.03 19.61 -3.69
C LEU A 10 -8.89 19.51 -5.20
N HIS A 11 -7.93 18.68 -5.63
CA HIS A 11 -7.89 18.18 -7.00
C HIS A 11 -7.73 16.66 -6.93
N LYS A 12 -8.55 15.91 -7.66
CA LYS A 12 -8.49 14.45 -7.77
C LYS A 12 -9.08 13.98 -9.07
N ASP A 13 -8.47 12.97 -9.67
CA ASP A 13 -8.95 12.33 -10.88
C ASP A 13 -8.48 10.88 -10.95
N ASP A 14 -8.97 10.12 -11.93
CA ASP A 14 -8.54 8.76 -12.23
C ASP A 14 -7.30 8.79 -13.13
N GLY A 15 -6.28 8.02 -12.78
CA GLY A 15 -5.07 7.88 -13.57
C GLY A 15 -3.79 7.85 -12.75
N LEU A 16 -2.67 7.86 -13.45
CA LEU A 16 -1.36 7.99 -12.82
C LEU A 16 -1.14 9.43 -12.33
N VAL A 17 -0.41 9.59 -11.22
CA VAL A 17 -0.13 10.90 -10.62
C VAL A 17 0.38 11.92 -11.67
N ASN A 18 1.31 11.51 -12.53
CA ASN A 18 1.89 12.38 -13.56
C ASN A 18 0.90 12.77 -14.68
N ASN A 19 -0.22 12.06 -14.81
CA ASN A 19 -1.27 12.37 -15.80
C ASN A 19 -2.37 13.23 -15.17
N VAL A 20 -2.60 13.09 -13.87
CA VAL A 20 -3.63 13.82 -13.12
C VAL A 20 -3.15 15.19 -12.69
N PHE A 21 -1.86 15.35 -12.40
CA PHE A 21 -1.27 16.58 -11.91
C PHE A 21 -0.34 17.19 -12.95
N ASP A 22 -0.70 18.39 -13.39
CA ASP A 22 0.09 19.28 -14.24
C ASP A 22 0.20 20.67 -13.61
N ALA A 23 0.87 21.60 -14.27
CA ALA A 23 1.04 22.96 -13.77
C ALA A 23 -0.31 23.70 -13.57
N ALA A 24 -1.30 23.42 -14.40
CA ALA A 24 -2.61 24.07 -14.34
C ALA A 24 -3.45 23.56 -13.16
N SER A 25 -3.46 22.24 -12.93
CA SER A 25 -4.17 21.60 -11.82
C SER A 25 -3.50 21.86 -10.45
N LEU A 26 -2.17 22.08 -10.43
CA LEU A 26 -1.43 22.42 -9.21
C LEU A 26 -1.53 23.89 -8.83
N ALA A 27 -1.66 24.82 -9.80
CA ALA A 27 -1.69 26.27 -9.56
C ALA A 27 -2.76 26.73 -8.54
N PRO A 28 -3.99 26.15 -8.50
CA PRO A 28 -4.99 26.46 -7.48
C PRO A 28 -4.68 25.91 -6.09
N LEU A 29 -3.86 24.87 -5.98
CA LEU A 29 -3.56 24.17 -4.72
C LEU A 29 -2.54 24.96 -3.88
N LYS A 30 -2.96 26.12 -3.37
CA LYS A 30 -2.14 27.00 -2.57
C LYS A 30 -2.29 26.70 -1.09
N GLY A 31 -1.18 26.53 -0.38
CA GLY A 31 -1.13 26.28 1.06
C GLY A 31 0.21 25.70 1.50
N LYS A 32 0.36 25.55 2.82
CA LYS A 32 1.58 25.01 3.44
C LYS A 32 1.41 23.56 3.88
N ASN A 33 0.17 23.11 4.04
CA ASN A 33 -0.15 21.76 4.48
C ASN A 33 -1.00 21.06 3.40
N GLY A 34 -0.74 19.77 3.21
CA GLY A 34 -1.50 19.00 2.23
C GLY A 34 -1.49 17.52 2.53
N ILE A 35 -2.49 16.82 2.04
CA ILE A 35 -2.57 15.36 2.03
C ILE A 35 -2.85 14.87 0.62
N GLY A 36 -2.33 13.69 0.28
CA GLY A 36 -2.54 13.03 -1.00
C GLY A 36 -2.77 11.55 -0.84
N HIS A 37 -3.38 10.93 -1.85
CA HIS A 37 -3.65 9.50 -1.87
C HIS A 37 -3.60 8.95 -3.30
N THR A 38 -2.99 7.77 -3.43
CA THR A 38 -3.06 6.96 -4.65
C THR A 38 -3.88 5.71 -4.34
N ARG A 39 -5.06 5.60 -4.97
CA ARG A 39 -6.00 4.53 -4.67
C ARG A 39 -5.80 3.30 -5.56
N TYR A 40 -5.64 2.14 -4.94
CA TYR A 40 -5.90 0.86 -5.58
C TYR A 40 -7.31 0.39 -5.15
N SER A 41 -8.23 0.16 -6.09
CA SER A 41 -9.62 -0.20 -5.75
C SER A 41 -9.70 -1.57 -5.12
N THR A 42 -9.96 -1.62 -3.81
CA THR A 42 -10.24 -2.85 -3.05
C THR A 42 -11.72 -2.95 -2.71
N THR A 43 -12.29 -1.90 -2.12
CA THR A 43 -13.72 -1.79 -1.75
C THR A 43 -14.32 -0.56 -2.41
N GLY A 44 -15.56 -0.70 -2.92
CA GLY A 44 -16.25 0.34 -3.71
C GLY A 44 -15.85 0.33 -5.18
N GLY A 45 -16.67 0.95 -6.03
CA GLY A 45 -16.45 1.05 -7.47
C GLY A 45 -15.18 1.84 -7.84
N SER A 46 -14.67 1.64 -9.05
CA SER A 46 -13.70 2.53 -9.69
C SER A 46 -14.38 3.85 -10.08
N GLY A 47 -13.58 4.90 -10.25
CA GLY A 47 -14.01 6.22 -10.71
C GLY A 47 -13.74 7.31 -9.68
N THR A 48 -13.67 8.56 -10.18
CA THR A 48 -13.33 9.78 -9.44
C THR A 48 -14.18 10.02 -8.19
N ARG A 49 -15.43 9.50 -8.17
CA ARG A 49 -16.33 9.57 -7.01
C ARG A 49 -15.71 8.93 -5.76
N ASN A 50 -14.98 7.83 -5.94
CA ASN A 50 -14.32 7.11 -4.86
C ASN A 50 -12.85 7.49 -4.69
N ALA A 51 -12.32 8.37 -5.53
CA ALA A 51 -10.96 8.88 -5.36
C ALA A 51 -10.84 9.69 -4.06
N GLN A 52 -9.70 9.58 -3.41
CA GLN A 52 -9.40 10.26 -2.15
C GLN A 52 -8.41 11.41 -2.38
N PRO A 53 -8.34 12.39 -1.46
CA PRO A 53 -9.10 12.53 -0.20
C PRO A 53 -10.58 12.83 -0.38
N PHE A 54 -11.41 12.44 0.62
CA PHE A 54 -12.75 12.98 0.79
C PHE A 54 -12.68 14.28 1.57
N MET A 55 -13.39 15.30 1.10
CA MET A 55 -13.39 16.63 1.72
C MET A 55 -14.80 17.13 1.93
N VAL A 56 -15.06 17.64 3.13
CA VAL A 56 -16.34 18.24 3.54
C VAL A 56 -16.11 19.52 4.33
N GLU A 57 -17.05 20.44 4.22
CA GLU A 57 -17.09 21.62 5.09
C GLU A 57 -17.73 21.26 6.42
N THR A 58 -17.17 21.77 7.50
CA THR A 58 -17.69 21.62 8.86
C THR A 58 -17.79 22.97 9.55
N ILE A 59 -18.49 23.04 10.68
CA ILE A 59 -18.54 24.24 11.53
C ILE A 59 -17.15 24.65 12.07
N HIS A 60 -16.13 23.78 11.94
CA HIS A 60 -14.75 24.01 12.33
C HIS A 60 -13.83 24.20 11.12
N GLY A 61 -14.39 24.51 9.94
CA GLY A 61 -13.69 24.63 8.69
C GLY A 61 -13.60 23.30 7.92
N PRO A 62 -12.83 23.26 6.84
CA PRO A 62 -12.73 22.11 5.97
C PRO A 62 -12.01 20.93 6.67
N LEU A 63 -12.56 19.74 6.44
CA LEU A 63 -11.97 18.46 6.81
C LEU A 63 -11.71 17.65 5.54
N ALA A 64 -10.47 17.26 5.29
CA ALA A 64 -10.15 16.29 4.25
C ALA A 64 -9.54 15.02 4.88
N VAL A 65 -9.94 13.84 4.39
CA VAL A 65 -9.53 12.53 4.93
C VAL A 65 -9.06 11.62 3.81
N ALA A 66 -7.91 11.00 4.00
CA ALA A 66 -7.44 9.90 3.17
C ALA A 66 -7.15 8.66 4.03
N HIS A 67 -7.47 7.48 3.48
CA HIS A 67 -7.52 6.21 4.17
C HIS A 67 -6.83 5.10 3.37
N ASN A 68 -5.91 4.40 4.00
CA ASN A 68 -5.37 3.13 3.53
C ASN A 68 -5.83 2.02 4.47
N GLY A 69 -6.67 1.13 3.97
CA GLY A 69 -7.26 0.04 4.74
C GLY A 69 -8.68 -0.31 4.28
N ASN A 70 -9.44 -0.94 5.15
CA ASN A 70 -10.84 -1.28 4.92
C ASN A 70 -11.59 -1.47 6.25
N LEU A 71 -12.72 -0.80 6.41
CA LEU A 71 -13.63 -1.04 7.54
C LEU A 71 -14.56 -2.21 7.24
N VAL A 72 -14.55 -3.23 8.09
CA VAL A 72 -15.42 -4.41 7.93
C VAL A 72 -16.88 -4.12 8.27
N ASN A 73 -17.14 -3.11 9.11
CA ASN A 73 -18.48 -2.66 9.47
C ASN A 73 -18.93 -1.39 8.72
N ALA A 74 -18.29 -1.06 7.59
CA ALA A 74 -18.62 0.14 6.81
C ALA A 74 -20.08 0.23 6.38
N GLN A 75 -20.73 -0.91 6.06
CA GLN A 75 -22.14 -0.94 5.66
C GLN A 75 -23.10 -0.62 6.79
N GLU A 76 -22.82 -1.08 7.99
CA GLU A 76 -23.61 -0.77 9.21
C GLU A 76 -23.51 0.72 9.54
N LEU A 77 -22.28 1.25 9.55
CA LEU A 77 -22.04 2.67 9.79
C LEU A 77 -22.67 3.57 8.71
N ARG A 78 -22.66 3.10 7.45
CA ARG A 78 -23.33 3.75 6.33
C ARG A 78 -24.86 3.83 6.55
N ALA A 79 -25.47 2.73 6.97
CA ALA A 79 -26.90 2.68 7.25
C ALA A 79 -27.27 3.61 8.42
N GLU A 80 -26.44 3.68 9.45
CA GLU A 80 -26.62 4.62 10.58
C GLU A 80 -26.60 6.07 10.10
N LEU A 81 -25.60 6.47 9.29
CA LEU A 81 -25.50 7.82 8.75
C LEU A 81 -26.72 8.19 7.89
N LEU A 82 -27.17 7.28 7.01
CA LEU A 82 -28.37 7.48 6.20
C LEU A 82 -29.64 7.63 7.07
N GLY A 83 -29.76 6.82 8.12
CA GLY A 83 -30.86 6.93 9.09
C GLY A 83 -30.86 8.25 9.86
N ARG A 84 -29.71 8.89 10.01
CA ARG A 84 -29.54 10.23 10.60
C ARG A 84 -29.72 11.36 9.59
N GLY A 85 -30.03 11.06 8.32
CA GLY A 85 -30.28 12.04 7.26
C GLY A 85 -29.02 12.53 6.53
N PHE A 86 -27.86 11.89 6.69
CA PHE A 86 -26.67 12.24 5.92
C PHE A 86 -26.79 11.72 4.48
N GLY A 87 -26.46 12.56 3.49
CA GLY A 87 -26.31 12.16 2.10
C GLY A 87 -24.90 11.61 1.85
N LEU A 88 -24.84 10.41 1.24
CA LEU A 88 -23.59 9.83 0.79
C LEU A 88 -23.54 9.81 -0.75
N THR A 89 -22.40 10.17 -1.31
CA THR A 89 -22.19 10.33 -2.75
C THR A 89 -21.31 9.23 -3.37
N ALA A 90 -20.52 8.57 -2.53
CA ALA A 90 -19.58 7.53 -2.91
C ALA A 90 -19.97 6.17 -2.30
N SER A 91 -19.28 5.13 -2.71
CA SER A 91 -19.40 3.78 -2.12
C SER A 91 -18.20 3.41 -1.22
N SER A 92 -17.30 4.35 -0.98
CA SER A 92 -16.09 4.16 -0.16
C SER A 92 -16.43 4.24 1.33
N ASP A 93 -15.79 3.40 2.14
CA ASP A 93 -15.77 3.48 3.60
C ASP A 93 -15.14 4.78 4.10
N THR A 94 -14.21 5.36 3.34
CA THR A 94 -13.57 6.65 3.68
C THR A 94 -14.58 7.81 3.73
N GLU A 95 -15.61 7.80 2.87
CA GLU A 95 -16.69 8.81 2.96
C GLU A 95 -17.47 8.64 4.27
N VAL A 96 -17.76 7.40 4.66
CA VAL A 96 -18.42 7.09 5.94
C VAL A 96 -17.58 7.63 7.11
N MET A 97 -16.28 7.33 7.11
CA MET A 97 -15.35 7.82 8.14
C MET A 97 -15.32 9.35 8.19
N THR A 98 -15.28 10.01 7.04
CA THR A 98 -15.24 11.48 6.93
C THR A 98 -16.49 12.11 7.53
N LEU A 99 -17.68 11.58 7.21
CA LEU A 99 -18.94 12.10 7.72
C LEU A 99 -19.15 11.83 9.22
N MET A 100 -18.69 10.66 9.71
CA MET A 100 -18.69 10.38 11.15
C MET A 100 -17.82 11.37 11.91
N LEU A 101 -16.62 11.66 11.43
CA LEU A 101 -15.72 12.65 12.05
C LEU A 101 -16.30 14.07 11.98
N ALA A 102 -16.88 14.46 10.85
CA ALA A 102 -17.51 15.77 10.68
C ALA A 102 -18.67 15.98 11.67
N SER A 103 -19.42 14.91 11.99
CA SER A 103 -20.57 14.95 12.90
C SER A 103 -20.21 14.64 14.36
N ALA A 104 -18.99 14.21 14.64
CA ALA A 104 -18.57 13.88 16.00
C ALA A 104 -18.48 15.12 16.89
N GLY A 105 -18.91 14.99 18.14
CA GLY A 105 -18.73 16.02 19.17
C GLY A 105 -17.31 16.00 19.75
N GLY A 106 -16.85 17.16 20.20
CA GLY A 106 -15.55 17.32 20.87
C GLY A 106 -14.94 18.70 20.60
N PRO A 107 -14.19 19.24 21.56
CA PRO A 107 -13.58 20.57 21.43
C PRO A 107 -12.42 20.59 20.43
N THR A 108 -11.69 19.46 20.27
CA THR A 108 -10.57 19.33 19.35
C THR A 108 -10.81 18.18 18.36
N TRP A 109 -10.07 18.17 17.25
CA TRP A 109 -10.11 17.07 16.28
C TRP A 109 -9.63 15.76 16.89
N GLU A 110 -8.63 15.81 17.77
CA GLU A 110 -8.12 14.65 18.50
C GLU A 110 -9.18 14.05 19.45
N ASP A 111 -10.02 14.88 20.07
CA ASP A 111 -11.12 14.40 20.90
C ASP A 111 -12.26 13.79 20.07
N ARG A 112 -12.55 14.37 18.90
CA ARG A 112 -13.52 13.83 17.94
C ARG A 112 -13.06 12.47 17.42
N LEU A 113 -11.78 12.36 17.05
CA LEU A 113 -11.15 11.08 16.69
C LEU A 113 -11.28 10.08 17.83
N ALA A 114 -10.84 10.41 19.03
CA ALA A 114 -10.90 9.50 20.18
C ALA A 114 -12.31 8.98 20.48
N ARG A 115 -13.35 9.77 20.21
CA ARG A 115 -14.75 9.36 20.37
C ARG A 115 -15.28 8.52 19.21
N THR A 116 -14.74 8.69 18.00
CA THR A 116 -15.21 8.02 16.78
C THR A 116 -14.48 6.69 16.55
N LEU A 117 -13.18 6.63 16.85
CA LEU A 117 -12.33 5.46 16.63
C LEU A 117 -12.91 4.14 17.21
N PRO A 118 -13.53 4.11 18.41
CA PRO A 118 -14.09 2.88 18.97
C PRO A 118 -15.24 2.27 18.16
N ALA A 119 -15.92 3.05 17.32
CA ALA A 119 -16.99 2.58 16.45
C ALA A 119 -16.47 1.89 15.17
N TRP A 120 -15.21 2.09 14.82
CA TRP A 120 -14.64 1.55 13.59
C TRP A 120 -14.01 0.18 13.81
N SER A 121 -14.47 -0.79 13.06
CA SER A 121 -13.90 -2.14 13.03
C SER A 121 -13.21 -2.39 11.70
N GLY A 122 -11.91 -2.68 11.74
CA GLY A 122 -11.14 -2.93 10.53
C GLY A 122 -9.71 -2.39 10.57
N ALA A 123 -9.09 -2.36 9.40
CA ALA A 123 -7.76 -1.80 9.21
C ALA A 123 -7.86 -0.35 8.75
N TYR A 124 -7.11 0.55 9.38
CA TYR A 124 -7.01 1.92 8.91
C TYR A 124 -5.69 2.61 9.28
N SER A 125 -5.05 3.15 8.27
CA SER A 125 -4.02 4.18 8.39
C SER A 125 -4.56 5.43 7.72
N LEU A 126 -4.78 6.49 8.51
CA LEU A 126 -5.47 7.70 8.09
C LEU A 126 -4.53 8.89 8.10
N VAL A 127 -4.77 9.80 7.18
CA VAL A 127 -4.29 11.17 7.26
C VAL A 127 -5.45 12.14 7.08
N LEU A 128 -5.53 13.13 7.97
CA LEU A 128 -6.52 14.20 7.96
C LEU A 128 -5.82 15.52 7.72
N LEU A 129 -6.43 16.37 6.92
CA LEU A 129 -6.06 17.78 6.79
C LEU A 129 -7.17 18.62 7.41
N VAL A 130 -6.86 19.36 8.45
CA VAL A 130 -7.78 20.21 9.19
C VAL A 130 -7.08 21.53 9.51
N GLU A 131 -7.72 22.63 9.20
CA GLU A 131 -7.13 23.96 9.41
C GLU A 131 -5.69 24.05 8.80
N ASN A 132 -4.67 24.25 9.65
CA ASN A 132 -3.27 24.27 9.31
C ASN A 132 -2.49 23.07 9.85
N ARG A 133 -3.17 21.95 10.12
CA ARG A 133 -2.59 20.74 10.72
C ARG A 133 -2.84 19.51 9.85
N VAL A 134 -1.89 18.58 9.93
CA VAL A 134 -2.06 17.21 9.45
C VAL A 134 -2.11 16.27 10.64
N ILE A 135 -3.12 15.42 10.69
CA ILE A 135 -3.29 14.43 11.76
C ILE A 135 -3.16 13.04 11.13
N ALA A 136 -2.27 12.22 11.66
CA ALA A 136 -2.11 10.83 11.29
C ALA A 136 -2.69 9.93 12.37
N VAL A 137 -3.40 8.86 11.97
CA VAL A 137 -4.04 7.92 12.89
C VAL A 137 -3.82 6.50 12.39
N ARG A 138 -3.49 5.60 13.29
CA ARG A 138 -3.34 4.18 12.98
C ARG A 138 -4.28 3.32 13.82
N ASP A 139 -4.84 2.27 13.23
CA ASP A 139 -5.73 1.34 13.93
C ASP A 139 -5.03 0.63 15.11
N PRO A 140 -5.80 0.12 16.10
CA PRO A 140 -5.21 -0.49 17.31
C PRO A 140 -4.51 -1.82 17.09
N TRP A 141 -4.63 -2.43 15.90
CA TRP A 141 -3.96 -3.65 15.50
C TRP A 141 -2.64 -3.39 14.76
N GLY A 142 -2.49 -2.17 14.20
CA GLY A 142 -1.36 -1.79 13.37
C GLY A 142 -1.30 -2.54 12.04
N PHE A 143 -2.46 -2.76 11.39
CA PHE A 143 -2.55 -3.56 10.17
C PHE A 143 -1.69 -3.01 9.03
N ARG A 144 -1.83 -1.72 8.71
CA ARG A 144 -1.10 -1.07 7.61
C ARG A 144 0.01 -0.18 8.15
N PRO A 145 1.12 -0.02 7.40
CA PRO A 145 2.20 0.86 7.81
C PRO A 145 1.76 2.33 7.75
N LEU A 146 2.33 3.12 8.65
CA LEU A 146 2.23 4.58 8.68
C LEU A 146 3.42 5.13 9.45
N SER A 147 4.14 6.06 8.86
CA SER A 147 5.36 6.63 9.45
C SER A 147 5.39 8.14 9.30
N VAL A 148 6.13 8.79 10.20
CA VAL A 148 6.39 10.23 10.17
C VAL A 148 7.89 10.47 10.11
N GLY A 149 8.30 11.57 9.48
CA GLY A 149 9.68 12.00 9.42
C GLY A 149 9.77 13.52 9.34
N GLN A 150 10.87 14.10 9.82
CA GLN A 150 11.10 15.53 9.80
C GLN A 150 11.99 15.95 8.63
N LEU A 151 11.56 16.96 7.89
CA LEU A 151 12.36 17.61 6.85
C LEU A 151 13.49 18.45 7.46
N ALA A 152 14.49 18.76 6.67
CA ALA A 152 15.63 19.57 7.10
C ALA A 152 15.27 21.01 7.50
N ASP A 153 14.15 21.54 6.99
CA ASP A 153 13.60 22.86 7.31
C ASP A 153 12.68 22.87 8.54
N GLY A 154 12.56 21.72 9.24
CA GLY A 154 11.74 21.55 10.44
C GLY A 154 10.31 21.09 10.17
N GLY A 155 9.85 21.07 8.92
CA GLY A 155 8.54 20.55 8.53
C GLY A 155 8.41 19.06 8.77
N TRP A 156 7.16 18.57 8.91
CA TRP A 156 6.87 17.14 9.11
C TRP A 156 6.16 16.53 7.91
N VAL A 157 6.47 15.27 7.63
CA VAL A 157 5.84 14.47 6.57
C VAL A 157 5.31 13.17 7.16
N VAL A 158 4.12 12.78 6.71
CA VAL A 158 3.52 11.46 6.97
C VAL A 158 3.50 10.67 5.67
N ALA A 159 3.89 9.41 5.71
CA ALA A 159 3.78 8.51 4.57
C ALA A 159 3.41 7.08 5.01
N SER A 160 2.80 6.33 4.12
CA SER A 160 2.55 4.90 4.34
C SER A 160 3.86 4.12 4.45
N GLU A 161 4.91 4.52 3.68
CA GLU A 161 6.17 3.81 3.63
C GLU A 161 7.37 4.72 3.89
N THR A 162 8.37 4.21 4.61
CA THR A 162 9.58 4.97 4.97
C THR A 162 10.40 5.37 3.75
N CYS A 163 10.38 4.59 2.67
CA CYS A 163 11.09 4.92 1.44
C CYS A 163 10.66 6.28 0.84
N ALA A 164 9.39 6.69 1.03
CA ALA A 164 8.93 8.01 0.60
C ALA A 164 9.53 9.12 1.46
N LEU A 165 9.64 8.91 2.78
CA LEU A 165 10.26 9.84 3.72
C LEU A 165 11.77 9.98 3.46
N GLU A 166 12.45 8.86 3.22
CA GLU A 166 13.87 8.82 2.86
C GLU A 166 14.15 9.55 1.53
N THR A 167 13.28 9.35 0.52
CA THR A 167 13.38 10.06 -0.77
C THR A 167 13.27 11.58 -0.62
N LEU A 168 12.48 12.05 0.35
CA LEU A 168 12.33 13.47 0.67
C LEU A 168 13.45 14.00 1.57
N GLY A 169 14.40 13.16 1.98
CA GLY A 169 15.50 13.54 2.88
C GLY A 169 15.06 13.75 4.33
N CYS A 170 13.95 13.15 4.74
CA CYS A 170 13.48 13.23 6.12
C CYS A 170 14.49 12.59 7.09
N ARG A 171 14.58 13.18 8.27
CA ARG A 171 15.30 12.68 9.43
C ARG A 171 14.30 12.21 10.49
N GLU A 172 14.80 11.60 11.58
CA GLU A 172 13.96 11.16 12.71
C GLU A 172 12.73 10.38 12.29
N ILE A 173 12.90 9.47 11.32
CA ILE A 173 11.81 8.65 10.82
C ILE A 173 11.38 7.68 11.91
N SER A 174 10.07 7.68 12.23
CA SER A 174 9.47 6.80 13.22
C SER A 174 8.08 6.33 12.79
N GLU A 175 7.71 5.11 13.19
CA GLU A 175 6.36 4.62 12.96
C GLU A 175 5.33 5.36 13.84
N VAL A 176 4.12 5.51 13.32
CA VAL A 176 2.92 5.80 14.11
C VAL A 176 2.52 4.50 14.81
N ALA A 177 2.44 4.52 16.14
CA ALA A 177 2.12 3.32 16.92
C ALA A 177 0.67 2.87 16.68
N ALA A 178 0.39 1.59 16.98
CA ALA A 178 -0.97 1.07 16.94
C ALA A 178 -1.89 1.84 17.92
N GLY A 179 -3.03 2.33 17.44
CA GLY A 179 -3.99 3.11 18.22
C GLY A 179 -3.55 4.56 18.53
N GLU A 180 -2.49 5.04 17.90
CA GLU A 180 -1.94 6.37 18.12
C GLU A 180 -2.54 7.41 17.17
N ILE A 181 -2.70 8.64 17.69
CA ILE A 181 -2.96 9.88 16.94
C ILE A 181 -1.69 10.72 17.00
N VAL A 182 -1.21 11.14 15.83
CA VAL A 182 -0.05 12.06 15.69
C VAL A 182 -0.52 13.32 15.01
N THR A 183 -0.38 14.46 15.67
CA THR A 183 -0.73 15.78 15.13
C THR A 183 0.54 16.54 14.77
N LEU A 184 0.60 17.03 13.53
CA LEU A 184 1.67 17.81 12.95
C LEU A 184 1.18 19.23 12.71
N GLU A 185 1.81 20.22 13.37
CA GLU A 185 1.47 21.64 13.28
C GLU A 185 2.74 22.48 13.18
N GLY A 186 3.05 22.94 11.96
CA GLY A 186 4.34 23.59 11.70
C GLY A 186 5.51 22.66 12.03
N GLU A 187 6.39 23.08 12.92
CA GLU A 187 7.52 22.28 13.40
C GLU A 187 7.17 21.39 14.60
N LYS A 188 5.95 21.51 15.14
CA LYS A 188 5.52 20.77 16.32
C LYS A 188 4.92 19.43 15.93
N ILE A 189 5.33 18.37 16.62
CA ILE A 189 4.72 17.06 16.62
C ILE A 189 4.14 16.76 18.00
N THR A 190 2.90 16.27 18.03
CA THR A 190 2.25 15.82 19.27
C THR A 190 1.74 14.40 19.07
N ARG A 191 1.99 13.53 20.03
CA ARG A 191 1.58 12.11 19.99
C ARG A 191 0.63 11.82 21.14
N ARG A 192 -0.49 11.13 20.85
CA ARG A 192 -1.50 10.75 21.81
C ARG A 192 -1.93 9.31 21.57
N GLN A 193 -1.80 8.44 22.56
CA GLN A 193 -2.43 7.12 22.53
C GLN A 193 -3.93 7.30 22.73
N ALA A 194 -4.72 7.06 21.69
CA ALA A 194 -6.18 7.25 21.67
C ALA A 194 -6.93 5.95 21.91
N MET A 195 -6.37 4.83 21.51
CA MET A 195 -6.91 3.49 21.73
C MET A 195 -5.85 2.59 22.36
N VAL A 196 -6.27 1.67 23.20
CA VAL A 196 -5.38 0.66 23.74
C VAL A 196 -4.92 -0.23 22.57
N PRO A 197 -3.60 -0.37 22.33
CA PRO A 197 -3.12 -1.28 21.32
C PRO A 197 -3.61 -2.70 21.59
N SER A 198 -3.94 -3.44 20.53
CA SER A 198 -4.25 -4.84 20.68
C SER A 198 -3.07 -5.58 21.30
N VAL A 199 -3.35 -6.48 22.25
CA VAL A 199 -2.33 -7.36 22.87
C VAL A 199 -1.58 -8.16 21.81
N GLN A 200 -2.24 -8.47 20.72
CA GLN A 200 -1.68 -9.17 19.57
C GLN A 200 -1.62 -8.23 18.37
N SER A 201 -0.43 -7.82 17.97
CA SER A 201 -0.24 -7.09 16.73
C SER A 201 -0.68 -7.95 15.54
N ALA A 202 -1.48 -7.35 14.64
CA ALA A 202 -2.00 -8.03 13.45
C ALA A 202 -1.48 -7.38 12.16
N ARG A 203 -0.19 -7.09 12.11
CA ARG A 203 0.48 -6.50 10.95
C ARG A 203 0.26 -7.32 9.68
N CYS A 204 -0.05 -6.66 8.59
CA CYS A 204 -0.28 -7.31 7.31
C CYS A 204 1.01 -7.95 6.78
N THR A 205 1.08 -9.28 6.74
CA THR A 205 2.25 -10.02 6.23
C THR A 205 2.53 -9.71 4.76
N PHE A 206 1.50 -9.38 3.98
CA PHE A 206 1.64 -9.03 2.57
C PHE A 206 2.41 -7.73 2.33
N GLU A 207 2.58 -6.88 3.32
CA GLU A 207 3.50 -5.75 3.21
C GLU A 207 4.93 -6.24 3.00
N PHE A 208 5.36 -7.27 3.74
CA PHE A 208 6.66 -7.89 3.51
C PHE A 208 6.69 -8.73 2.23
N VAL A 209 5.63 -9.46 1.91
CA VAL A 209 5.59 -10.35 0.74
C VAL A 209 5.62 -9.54 -0.56
N TYR A 210 4.74 -8.50 -0.68
CA TYR A 210 4.50 -7.86 -1.97
C TYR A 210 4.25 -6.35 -1.93
N PHE A 211 3.45 -5.82 -0.97
CA PHE A 211 2.92 -4.46 -1.08
C PHE A 211 3.98 -3.38 -0.94
N SER A 212 4.81 -3.45 0.10
CA SER A 212 5.82 -2.44 0.37
C SER A 212 6.99 -2.52 -0.62
N ARG A 213 7.58 -1.38 -0.91
CA ARG A 213 8.82 -1.33 -1.69
C ARG A 213 9.94 -2.01 -0.91
N PRO A 214 10.88 -2.70 -1.61
CA PRO A 214 11.98 -3.42 -0.94
C PRO A 214 12.86 -2.53 -0.06
N ASP A 215 13.02 -1.27 -0.41
CA ASP A 215 13.81 -0.27 0.32
C ASP A 215 13.09 0.36 1.51
N SER A 216 11.82 -0.01 1.76
CA SER A 216 11.10 0.41 2.96
C SER A 216 11.55 -0.37 4.20
N GLN A 217 11.39 0.28 5.35
CA GLN A 217 11.51 -0.35 6.67
C GLN A 217 10.14 -0.41 7.33
N TRP A 218 9.84 -1.53 7.99
CA TRP A 218 8.64 -1.71 8.77
C TRP A 218 8.92 -2.59 9.98
N ASP A 219 8.45 -2.18 11.16
CA ASP A 219 8.74 -2.85 12.42
C ASP A 219 10.25 -3.00 12.69
N GLY A 220 11.02 -1.96 12.37
CA GLY A 220 12.47 -1.96 12.50
C GLY A 220 13.20 -2.95 11.58
N ARG A 221 12.50 -3.49 10.55
CA ARG A 221 13.04 -4.49 9.63
C ARG A 221 13.01 -3.96 8.20
N SER A 222 14.11 -4.12 7.47
CA SER A 222 14.14 -3.87 6.03
C SER A 222 13.29 -4.91 5.30
N VAL A 223 12.36 -4.45 4.46
CA VAL A 223 11.53 -5.33 3.61
C VAL A 223 12.39 -6.20 2.71
N HIS A 224 13.45 -5.63 2.14
CA HIS A 224 14.43 -6.36 1.32
C HIS A 224 15.04 -7.53 2.09
N SER A 225 15.55 -7.29 3.31
CA SER A 225 16.17 -8.34 4.13
C SER A 225 15.19 -9.42 4.55
N VAL A 226 13.92 -9.06 4.79
CA VAL A 226 12.87 -10.05 5.11
C VAL A 226 12.58 -10.92 3.88
N ARG A 227 12.47 -10.34 2.69
CA ARG A 227 12.28 -11.11 1.45
C ARG A 227 13.46 -12.03 1.13
N GLN A 228 14.70 -11.62 1.41
CA GLN A 228 15.84 -12.53 1.28
C GLN A 228 15.70 -13.75 2.21
N ARG A 229 15.32 -13.52 3.48
CA ARG A 229 15.08 -14.62 4.44
C ARG A 229 13.93 -15.54 4.02
N PHE A 230 12.91 -15.02 3.34
CA PHE A 230 11.86 -15.88 2.76
C PHE A 230 12.46 -16.82 1.70
N GLY A 231 13.35 -16.33 0.85
CA GLY A 231 14.04 -17.15 -0.13
C GLY A 231 14.95 -18.19 0.49
N GLU A 232 15.75 -17.83 1.50
CA GLU A 232 16.59 -18.76 2.26
C GLU A 232 15.76 -19.88 2.89
N GLN A 233 14.66 -19.53 3.57
CA GLN A 233 13.78 -20.51 4.19
C GLN A 233 13.11 -21.43 3.15
N LEU A 234 12.70 -20.87 2.02
CA LEU A 234 12.11 -21.62 0.91
C LEU A 234 13.09 -22.64 0.31
N ALA A 235 14.38 -22.31 0.24
CA ALA A 235 15.42 -23.23 -0.22
C ALA A 235 15.61 -24.40 0.75
N ARG A 236 15.53 -24.16 2.08
CA ARG A 236 15.61 -25.21 3.11
C ARG A 236 14.40 -26.13 3.09
N GLU A 237 13.20 -25.59 2.91
CA GLU A 237 11.93 -26.36 2.94
C GLU A 237 11.68 -27.13 1.64
N HIS A 238 12.12 -26.59 0.49
CA HIS A 238 11.77 -27.08 -0.83
C HIS A 238 12.99 -27.08 -1.77
N SER A 239 14.07 -27.72 -1.34
CA SER A 239 15.25 -27.92 -2.18
C SER A 239 14.92 -28.77 -3.42
N VAL A 240 15.60 -28.50 -4.51
CA VAL A 240 15.50 -29.26 -5.77
C VAL A 240 16.80 -29.12 -6.55
N GLU A 241 17.17 -30.15 -7.29
CA GLU A 241 18.28 -30.07 -8.21
C GLU A 241 17.91 -29.20 -9.42
N ALA A 242 18.69 -28.16 -9.65
CA ALA A 242 18.50 -27.24 -10.77
C ALA A 242 19.83 -26.53 -11.09
N ASP A 243 19.85 -25.82 -12.21
CA ASP A 243 21.05 -25.19 -12.73
C ASP A 243 21.07 -23.69 -12.49
N VAL A 244 19.89 -23.06 -12.35
CA VAL A 244 19.78 -21.61 -12.19
C VAL A 244 18.51 -21.19 -11.40
N VAL A 245 18.65 -20.17 -10.57
CA VAL A 245 17.54 -19.49 -9.87
C VAL A 245 17.20 -18.22 -10.62
N VAL A 246 15.94 -18.07 -11.00
CA VAL A 246 15.39 -16.94 -11.77
C VAL A 246 14.26 -16.28 -11.01
N PRO A 247 14.26 -14.96 -10.79
CA PRO A 247 13.14 -14.25 -10.19
C PRO A 247 12.05 -13.91 -11.20
N VAL A 248 10.83 -13.80 -10.74
CA VAL A 248 9.81 -12.98 -11.42
C VAL A 248 10.05 -11.51 -11.00
N PRO A 249 10.51 -10.63 -11.91
CA PRO A 249 10.86 -9.27 -11.55
C PRO A 249 9.61 -8.40 -11.32
N ASP A 250 9.62 -7.39 -10.41
CA ASP A 250 10.77 -6.92 -9.61
C ASP A 250 10.69 -7.45 -8.17
N SER A 251 9.50 -7.86 -7.70
CA SER A 251 9.17 -8.17 -6.30
C SER A 251 9.93 -9.37 -5.74
N SER A 252 10.21 -10.37 -6.58
CA SER A 252 10.81 -11.64 -6.15
C SER A 252 12.34 -11.64 -6.21
N ILE A 253 12.96 -10.56 -6.71
CA ILE A 253 14.43 -10.47 -6.81
C ILE A 253 15.14 -10.73 -5.47
N PRO A 254 14.76 -10.08 -4.35
CA PRO A 254 15.44 -10.32 -3.08
C PRO A 254 15.30 -11.76 -2.60
N ALA A 255 14.14 -12.39 -2.82
CA ALA A 255 13.90 -13.77 -2.43
C ALA A 255 14.72 -14.76 -3.28
N ALA A 256 14.83 -14.51 -4.59
CA ALA A 256 15.68 -15.33 -5.47
C ALA A 256 17.15 -15.25 -5.07
N VAL A 257 17.64 -14.08 -4.68
CA VAL A 257 19.00 -13.92 -4.12
C VAL A 257 19.17 -14.73 -2.83
N GLY A 258 18.17 -14.68 -1.91
CA GLY A 258 18.18 -15.47 -0.68
C GLY A 258 18.18 -16.98 -0.98
N TYR A 259 17.33 -17.43 -1.88
CA TYR A 259 17.27 -18.84 -2.31
C TYR A 259 18.59 -19.30 -2.91
N SER A 260 19.18 -18.53 -3.82
CA SER A 260 20.46 -18.84 -4.43
C SER A 260 21.60 -18.97 -3.42
N ARG A 261 21.68 -18.06 -2.44
CA ARG A 261 22.69 -18.10 -1.37
C ARG A 261 22.59 -19.36 -0.52
N GLU A 262 21.39 -19.75 -0.16
CA GLU A 262 21.13 -20.90 0.73
C GLU A 262 21.31 -22.22 -0.02
N SER A 263 20.83 -22.32 -1.27
CA SER A 263 20.90 -23.55 -2.07
C SER A 263 22.26 -23.78 -2.73
N GLY A 264 23.07 -22.72 -2.89
CA GLY A 264 24.29 -22.75 -3.70
C GLY A 264 24.05 -22.77 -5.21
N ILE A 265 22.80 -22.75 -5.68
CA ILE A 265 22.46 -22.71 -7.10
C ILE A 265 22.60 -21.25 -7.60
N PRO A 266 23.29 -21.01 -8.75
CA PRO A 266 23.53 -19.67 -9.24
C PRO A 266 22.25 -18.88 -9.52
N TYR A 267 22.23 -17.59 -9.16
CA TYR A 267 21.22 -16.63 -9.58
C TYR A 267 21.56 -16.09 -10.97
N ASN A 268 20.56 -15.97 -11.85
CA ASN A 268 20.68 -15.22 -13.09
C ASN A 268 19.32 -14.62 -13.50
N ASP A 269 19.35 -13.54 -14.28
CA ASP A 269 18.16 -12.98 -14.89
C ASP A 269 17.71 -13.90 -16.05
N GLY A 270 16.52 -14.47 -15.93
CA GLY A 270 15.87 -15.25 -16.99
C GLY A 270 14.66 -14.51 -17.58
N LEU A 271 14.15 -13.52 -16.87
CA LEU A 271 13.00 -12.70 -17.26
C LEU A 271 13.33 -11.21 -17.13
N ILE A 272 13.03 -10.45 -18.16
CA ILE A 272 13.12 -8.97 -18.14
C ILE A 272 11.72 -8.38 -18.20
N LYS A 273 11.41 -7.48 -17.27
CA LYS A 273 10.15 -6.75 -17.23
C LYS A 273 10.19 -5.56 -18.16
N ASN A 274 9.18 -5.44 -19.02
CA ASN A 274 8.97 -4.25 -19.82
C ASN A 274 8.50 -3.10 -18.92
N ARG A 275 9.36 -2.07 -18.75
CA ARG A 275 9.10 -0.93 -17.87
C ARG A 275 8.01 0.01 -18.37
N TYR A 276 7.68 -0.05 -19.67
CA TYR A 276 6.63 0.80 -20.29
C TYR A 276 5.22 0.25 -20.10
N ILE A 277 5.09 -1.00 -19.62
CA ILE A 277 3.79 -1.64 -19.39
C ILE A 277 3.50 -1.67 -17.90
N GLY A 278 2.40 -1.02 -17.49
CA GLY A 278 1.93 -0.98 -16.12
C GLY A 278 1.34 -2.31 -15.62
N ARG A 279 0.67 -2.29 -14.46
CA ARG A 279 0.02 -3.48 -13.87
C ARG A 279 -1.13 -3.97 -14.75
N THR A 280 -1.12 -5.24 -15.16
CA THR A 280 -2.10 -5.88 -16.03
C THR A 280 -3.25 -6.59 -15.28
N PHE A 281 -3.34 -6.45 -13.95
CA PHE A 281 -4.31 -7.18 -13.11
C PHE A 281 -5.78 -6.81 -13.32
N ILE A 282 -6.07 -5.73 -14.05
CA ILE A 282 -7.43 -5.18 -14.23
C ILE A 282 -8.02 -5.54 -15.61
N GLU A 283 -7.32 -6.35 -16.39
CA GLU A 283 -7.82 -6.74 -17.70
C GLU A 283 -9.03 -7.70 -17.59
N PRO A 284 -10.17 -7.40 -18.26
CA PRO A 284 -11.43 -8.08 -18.02
C PRO A 284 -11.50 -9.51 -18.58
N THR A 285 -10.67 -9.88 -19.55
CA THR A 285 -10.72 -11.21 -20.19
C THR A 285 -9.44 -12.03 -19.96
N SER A 286 -9.55 -13.38 -19.99
CA SER A 286 -8.40 -14.29 -19.89
C SER A 286 -7.39 -14.09 -21.02
N ILE A 287 -7.87 -13.91 -22.25
CA ILE A 287 -7.04 -13.69 -23.45
C ILE A 287 -6.22 -12.38 -23.33
N MET A 288 -6.83 -11.32 -22.84
CA MET A 288 -6.12 -10.04 -22.62
C MET A 288 -5.08 -10.17 -21.51
N ARG A 289 -5.35 -10.96 -20.47
CA ARG A 289 -4.40 -11.24 -19.39
C ARG A 289 -3.19 -12.06 -19.85
N GLU A 290 -3.39 -13.09 -20.68
CA GLU A 290 -2.30 -13.88 -21.27
C GLU A 290 -1.41 -13.02 -22.19
N ARG A 291 -2.02 -12.21 -23.06
CA ARG A 291 -1.30 -11.22 -23.88
C ARG A 291 -0.58 -10.19 -23.02
N GLY A 292 -1.19 -9.78 -21.91
CA GLY A 292 -0.61 -8.86 -20.94
C GLY A 292 0.68 -9.41 -20.30
N VAL A 293 0.75 -10.71 -19.99
CA VAL A 293 1.98 -11.35 -19.48
C VAL A 293 3.04 -11.38 -20.55
N ALA A 294 2.72 -11.79 -21.78
CA ALA A 294 3.65 -11.83 -22.90
C ALA A 294 4.21 -10.44 -23.29
N MET A 295 3.41 -9.38 -23.15
CA MET A 295 3.88 -8.01 -23.35
C MET A 295 4.73 -7.49 -22.19
N LYS A 296 4.48 -7.98 -20.97
CA LYS A 296 5.09 -7.49 -19.73
C LYS A 296 6.47 -8.09 -19.48
N PHE A 297 6.70 -9.33 -19.90
CA PHE A 297 7.94 -10.05 -19.65
C PHE A 297 8.54 -10.61 -20.94
N ASN A 298 9.86 -10.48 -21.09
CA ASN A 298 10.64 -11.15 -22.12
C ASN A 298 11.58 -12.15 -21.45
N ALA A 299 11.69 -13.36 -22.02
CA ALA A 299 12.63 -14.36 -21.55
C ALA A 299 14.01 -14.17 -22.21
N LEU A 300 15.07 -14.37 -21.43
CA LEU A 300 16.45 -14.33 -21.89
C LEU A 300 16.91 -15.77 -22.26
N GLY A 301 16.70 -16.15 -23.52
CA GLY A 301 17.02 -17.50 -24.01
C GLY A 301 18.47 -17.91 -23.81
N GLU A 302 19.42 -16.98 -23.82
CA GLU A 302 20.83 -17.22 -23.50
C GLU A 302 21.03 -17.84 -22.13
N ASN A 303 20.28 -17.36 -21.13
CA ASN A 303 20.40 -17.78 -19.73
C ASN A 303 19.52 -19.01 -19.39
N LEU A 304 18.63 -19.41 -20.31
CA LEU A 304 17.60 -20.42 -20.04
C LEU A 304 17.79 -21.71 -20.83
N ARG A 305 18.42 -21.63 -22.02
CA ARG A 305 18.52 -22.78 -22.94
C ARG A 305 19.28 -23.95 -22.33
N GLY A 306 18.61 -25.09 -22.24
CA GLY A 306 19.18 -26.32 -21.68
C GLY A 306 19.26 -26.33 -20.16
N GLN A 307 18.71 -25.31 -19.47
CA GLN A 307 18.77 -25.18 -18.00
C GLN A 307 17.54 -25.75 -17.32
N ARG A 308 17.73 -26.37 -16.17
CA ARG A 308 16.68 -26.63 -15.17
C ARG A 308 16.55 -25.37 -14.30
N VAL A 309 15.40 -24.73 -14.35
CA VAL A 309 15.16 -23.39 -13.78
C VAL A 309 14.34 -23.47 -12.50
N ILE A 310 14.77 -22.83 -11.43
CA ILE A 310 13.93 -22.51 -10.28
C ILE A 310 13.38 -21.10 -10.49
N LEU A 311 12.07 -21.01 -10.76
CA LEU A 311 11.37 -19.74 -10.90
C LEU A 311 10.81 -19.31 -9.52
N ILE A 312 11.33 -18.22 -8.98
CA ILE A 312 10.87 -17.66 -7.68
C ILE A 312 9.82 -16.58 -7.93
N ASP A 313 8.63 -16.75 -7.36
CA ASP A 313 7.59 -15.72 -7.33
C ASP A 313 7.13 -15.43 -5.90
N ASP A 314 6.53 -14.25 -5.67
CA ASP A 314 6.12 -13.82 -4.33
C ASP A 314 4.82 -14.49 -3.87
N SER A 315 3.85 -14.60 -4.75
CA SER A 315 2.51 -15.12 -4.41
C SER A 315 1.79 -15.73 -5.59
N LEU A 316 0.97 -16.73 -5.30
CA LEU A 316 0.10 -17.40 -6.27
C LEU A 316 -1.36 -17.24 -5.84
N VAL A 317 -2.10 -16.33 -6.49
CA VAL A 317 -3.50 -16.06 -6.13
C VAL A 317 -4.49 -16.84 -6.99
N ARG A 318 -4.39 -16.73 -8.32
CA ARG A 318 -5.31 -17.39 -9.29
C ARG A 318 -4.58 -18.27 -10.32
N GLY A 319 -3.26 -18.31 -10.28
CA GLY A 319 -2.44 -19.06 -11.24
C GLY A 319 -2.42 -18.51 -12.69
N THR A 320 -3.18 -17.46 -12.96
CA THR A 320 -3.33 -16.88 -14.32
C THR A 320 -2.03 -16.27 -14.87
N THR A 321 -1.08 -15.95 -14.03
CA THR A 321 0.23 -15.41 -14.42
C THR A 321 1.30 -16.50 -14.46
N ALA A 322 1.25 -17.44 -13.54
CA ALA A 322 2.28 -18.47 -13.37
C ALA A 322 2.38 -19.43 -14.57
N GLY A 323 1.21 -19.90 -15.09
CA GLY A 323 1.18 -20.78 -16.26
C GLY A 323 1.86 -20.18 -17.50
N PRO A 324 1.44 -18.98 -17.95
CA PRO A 324 2.10 -18.27 -19.05
C PRO A 324 3.59 -17.99 -18.82
N LEU A 325 4.02 -17.67 -17.59
CA LEU A 325 5.44 -17.48 -17.29
C LEU A 325 6.25 -18.77 -17.42
N VAL A 326 5.75 -19.89 -16.92
CA VAL A 326 6.39 -21.20 -17.09
C VAL A 326 6.50 -21.56 -18.57
N GLN A 327 5.43 -21.32 -19.35
CA GLN A 327 5.46 -21.56 -20.79
C GLN A 327 6.49 -20.67 -21.50
N LEU A 328 6.54 -19.39 -21.15
CA LEU A 328 7.54 -18.46 -21.71
C LEU A 328 8.99 -18.91 -21.48
N LEU A 329 9.29 -19.44 -20.28
CA LEU A 329 10.61 -20.00 -19.98
C LEU A 329 10.92 -21.27 -20.81
N ARG A 330 9.92 -22.15 -20.97
CA ARG A 330 10.06 -23.36 -21.79
C ARG A 330 10.28 -23.04 -23.26
N ASP A 331 9.51 -22.10 -23.80
CA ASP A 331 9.65 -21.63 -25.19
C ASP A 331 11.03 -20.99 -25.44
N ALA A 332 11.63 -20.39 -24.40
CA ALA A 332 12.99 -19.86 -24.43
C ALA A 332 14.08 -20.94 -24.30
N GLY A 333 13.70 -22.23 -24.12
CA GLY A 333 14.60 -23.37 -24.10
C GLY A 333 14.93 -23.95 -22.72
N ALA A 334 14.23 -23.55 -21.65
CA ALA A 334 14.36 -24.23 -20.36
C ALA A 334 13.86 -25.68 -20.45
N VAL A 335 14.65 -26.64 -19.97
CA VAL A 335 14.29 -28.07 -20.04
C VAL A 335 13.38 -28.49 -18.89
N GLU A 336 13.49 -27.79 -17.76
CA GLU A 336 12.68 -28.03 -16.58
C GLU A 336 12.42 -26.68 -15.86
N VAL A 337 11.23 -26.50 -15.26
CA VAL A 337 10.87 -25.30 -14.51
C VAL A 337 10.20 -25.70 -13.20
N HIS A 338 10.84 -25.34 -12.09
CA HIS A 338 10.35 -25.51 -10.73
C HIS A 338 9.85 -24.19 -10.18
N LEU A 339 8.53 -24.03 -10.06
CA LEU A 339 7.96 -22.83 -9.47
C LEU A 339 8.07 -22.90 -7.94
N ARG A 340 8.57 -21.86 -7.31
CA ARG A 340 8.70 -21.70 -5.86
C ARG A 340 8.07 -20.36 -5.44
N ILE A 341 7.15 -20.42 -4.49
CA ILE A 341 6.36 -19.28 -4.01
C ILE A 341 6.77 -18.94 -2.60
N THR A 342 7.12 -17.68 -2.33
CA THR A 342 7.62 -17.24 -1.02
C THR A 342 6.51 -16.98 -0.02
N SER A 343 5.28 -16.68 -0.47
CA SER A 343 4.15 -16.54 0.44
C SER A 343 3.67 -17.89 0.97
N PRO A 344 3.21 -17.97 2.22
CA PRO A 344 2.51 -19.14 2.70
C PRO A 344 1.17 -19.34 1.96
N PRO A 345 0.58 -20.56 2.00
CA PRO A 345 -0.73 -20.81 1.43
C PRO A 345 -1.81 -19.91 2.03
N ILE A 346 -2.58 -19.23 1.19
CA ILE A 346 -3.71 -18.40 1.60
C ILE A 346 -4.90 -19.31 1.89
N LYS A 347 -5.27 -19.46 3.15
CA LYS A 347 -6.38 -20.32 3.59
C LYS A 347 -7.72 -19.62 3.62
N HIS A 348 -7.74 -18.31 3.83
CA HIS A 348 -8.94 -17.48 3.96
C HIS A 348 -8.76 -16.16 3.24
N ALA A 349 -9.87 -15.61 2.70
CA ALA A 349 -9.85 -14.26 2.13
C ALA A 349 -9.57 -13.20 3.20
N CYS A 350 -8.85 -12.15 2.82
CA CYS A 350 -8.62 -11.00 3.69
C CYS A 350 -9.86 -10.10 3.69
N HIS A 351 -10.27 -9.60 4.87
CA HIS A 351 -11.34 -8.64 5.05
C HIS A 351 -10.83 -7.19 5.20
N PHE A 352 -9.53 -6.97 5.21
CA PHE A 352 -8.90 -5.69 5.57
C PHE A 352 -8.23 -4.96 4.38
N GLY A 353 -8.56 -5.37 3.16
CA GLY A 353 -8.09 -4.71 1.95
C GLY A 353 -7.07 -5.46 1.12
#